data_f047db717cfa8897880be35a5e9b13a4
#
_entry.id   f047db717cfa8897880be35a5e9b13a4
#
_cell.length_a   1.000
_cell.length_b   1.000
_cell.length_c   1.000
_cell.angle_alpha   90.00
_cell.angle_beta   90.00
_cell.angle_gamma   90.00
#
_symmetry.space_group_name_H-M   'P 1'
#
loop_
_entity.id
_entity.type
_entity.pdbx_description
1 polymer ?
#
loop_
_entity_poly.entity_id
_entity_poly.type
_entity_poly.pdbx_seq_one_letter_code
_entity_poly.pdbx_strand_id
1 'polypeptide(L)'
;MGKFIGVWKLDKPIYCKKEVSGRCFQSNVSGVSVTFCFPSCPETYNGGVNSLTKGDLIAPLNVFQEQINWGIIHAWPDGLFSVNSLLCIWDGEESEVQSIYADFPRWKEKFNNLVLIDSGNFTQPEQKPITLLQNGNGVYDGLEIFMLEEDKPLKREVNNRELEPITVQLISSEQCYDIETVRALFENAGSQKEIILPYELLIVAYRAVIKHDFRSAIIIAATALEKSILNRIQRYYIDNQLTTFETDKRQHKMLGKEFRWLNELGIAIPVQDYQTEILDVRNPTAHEGRTQNYNSTARYLENCKLIIQAYSPNVLEE
;
A
#
# COMPACT_ATOMS: atom_id res chain seq x y z
N MET A 1 0.62 -25.71 21.02
CA MET A 1 0.49 -25.13 19.67
C MET A 1 -0.98 -24.95 19.42
N GLY A 2 -1.44 -23.75 19.20
CA GLY A 2 -2.86 -23.42 19.00
C GLY A 2 -3.06 -22.74 17.67
N LYS A 3 -4.31 -22.72 17.22
CA LYS A 3 -4.70 -21.97 16.02
C LYS A 3 -5.29 -20.64 16.43
N PHE A 4 -4.79 -19.55 15.85
CA PHE A 4 -5.23 -18.20 16.10
C PHE A 4 -5.89 -17.60 14.87
N ILE A 5 -6.93 -16.80 15.10
CA ILE A 5 -7.56 -15.99 14.07
C ILE A 5 -7.55 -14.55 14.51
N GLY A 6 -7.17 -13.67 13.58
CA GLY A 6 -7.26 -12.22 13.74
C GLY A 6 -8.22 -11.62 12.72
N VAL A 7 -8.88 -10.55 13.09
CA VAL A 7 -9.61 -9.66 12.17
C VAL A 7 -8.80 -8.38 12.05
N TRP A 8 -8.25 -8.13 10.88
CA TRP A 8 -7.56 -6.89 10.58
C TRP A 8 -8.51 -5.92 9.87
N LYS A 9 -8.81 -4.80 10.51
CA LYS A 9 -9.53 -3.69 9.89
C LYS A 9 -8.55 -2.80 9.14
N LEU A 10 -8.79 -2.67 7.85
CA LEU A 10 -7.98 -1.85 6.96
C LEU A 10 -8.26 -0.35 7.21
N ASP A 11 -7.22 0.48 7.18
CA ASP A 11 -7.37 1.93 7.29
C ASP A 11 -8.11 2.51 6.07
N LYS A 12 -7.98 1.86 4.92
CA LYS A 12 -8.68 2.16 3.67
C LYS A 12 -9.13 0.86 3.03
N PRO A 13 -10.29 0.84 2.36
CA PRO A 13 -10.70 -0.33 1.58
C PRO A 13 -9.67 -0.70 0.53
N ILE A 14 -9.45 -2.00 0.33
CA ILE A 14 -8.68 -2.53 -0.79
C ILE A 14 -9.65 -2.90 -1.90
N TYR A 15 -9.36 -2.42 -3.10
CA TYR A 15 -10.15 -2.66 -4.31
C TYR A 15 -9.49 -3.75 -5.13
N CYS A 16 -10.26 -4.78 -5.46
CA CYS A 16 -9.74 -6.00 -6.07
C CYS A 16 -10.56 -6.45 -7.26
N LYS A 17 -9.89 -7.15 -8.18
CA LYS A 17 -10.52 -7.91 -9.24
C LYS A 17 -11.12 -9.21 -8.68
N LYS A 18 -12.12 -9.77 -9.35
CA LYS A 18 -12.87 -10.98 -8.94
C LYS A 18 -11.98 -12.16 -8.55
N GLU A 19 -10.86 -12.33 -9.22
CA GLU A 19 -9.93 -13.44 -9.01
C GLU A 19 -9.26 -13.47 -7.61
N VAL A 20 -9.25 -12.33 -6.90
CA VAL A 20 -8.74 -12.20 -5.52
C VAL A 20 -9.77 -12.69 -4.50
N SER A 21 -11.05 -12.79 -4.89
CA SER A 21 -12.14 -13.24 -4.02
C SER A 21 -11.87 -14.63 -3.46
N GLY A 22 -11.99 -14.79 -2.16
CA GLY A 22 -11.78 -16.06 -1.46
C GLY A 22 -10.32 -16.55 -1.44
N ARG A 23 -9.37 -15.73 -1.88
CA ARG A 23 -7.95 -16.10 -1.87
C ARG A 23 -7.29 -15.75 -0.55
N CYS A 24 -6.26 -16.52 -0.25
CA CYS A 24 -5.42 -16.31 0.92
C CYS A 24 -3.97 -16.06 0.47
N PHE A 25 -3.30 -15.15 1.17
CA PHE A 25 -1.92 -14.74 0.89
C PHE A 25 -1.10 -14.88 2.17
N GLN A 26 0.13 -15.32 2.05
CA GLN A 26 1.03 -15.44 3.19
C GLN A 26 1.92 -14.20 3.32
N SER A 27 2.18 -13.81 4.56
CA SER A 27 3.16 -12.80 4.90
C SER A 27 3.83 -13.14 6.22
N ASN A 28 5.00 -12.57 6.47
CA ASN A 28 5.71 -12.74 7.72
C ASN A 28 5.46 -11.52 8.62
N VAL A 29 5.00 -11.77 9.84
CA VAL A 29 4.85 -10.75 10.88
C VAL A 29 5.67 -11.20 12.07
N SER A 30 6.74 -10.49 12.40
CA SER A 30 7.65 -10.82 13.52
C SER A 30 8.26 -12.23 13.47
N GLY A 31 8.56 -12.74 12.27
CA GLY A 31 9.07 -14.10 12.12
C GLY A 31 7.98 -15.18 12.04
N VAL A 32 6.73 -14.85 12.31
CA VAL A 32 5.60 -15.78 12.24
C VAL A 32 4.94 -15.69 10.85
N SER A 33 4.67 -16.86 10.24
CA SER A 33 3.93 -16.93 8.97
C SER A 33 2.44 -16.73 9.23
N VAL A 34 1.89 -15.61 8.77
CA VAL A 34 0.48 -15.26 8.89
C VAL A 34 -0.19 -15.38 7.52
N THR A 35 -1.32 -16.05 7.47
CA THR A 35 -2.16 -16.17 6.27
C THR A 35 -3.26 -15.12 6.30
N PHE A 36 -3.28 -14.22 5.34
CA PHE A 36 -4.29 -13.17 5.18
C PHE A 36 -5.32 -13.61 4.15
N CYS A 37 -6.57 -13.66 4.56
CA CYS A 37 -7.65 -14.22 3.74
C CYS A 37 -8.65 -13.14 3.35
N PHE A 38 -8.88 -13.03 2.05
CA PHE A 38 -9.95 -12.21 1.48
C PHE A 38 -11.30 -12.93 1.56
N PRO A 39 -12.40 -12.21 1.80
CA PRO A 39 -13.71 -12.80 1.80
C PRO A 39 -14.09 -13.33 0.39
N SER A 40 -14.91 -14.35 0.36
CA SER A 40 -15.55 -14.82 -0.88
C SER A 40 -16.66 -13.85 -1.28
N CYS A 41 -16.60 -13.34 -2.50
CA CYS A 41 -17.67 -12.55 -3.10
C CYS A 41 -18.66 -13.53 -3.77
N PRO A 42 -19.92 -13.61 -3.34
CA PRO A 42 -20.90 -14.49 -3.97
C PRO A 42 -21.10 -14.17 -5.46
N GLU A 43 -21.22 -15.18 -6.30
CA GLU A 43 -21.41 -15.01 -7.76
C GLU A 43 -22.71 -14.31 -8.14
N THR A 44 -23.70 -14.34 -7.24
CA THR A 44 -25.04 -13.77 -7.44
C THR A 44 -25.15 -12.30 -7.05
N TYR A 45 -24.02 -11.64 -6.81
CA TYR A 45 -24.03 -10.26 -6.37
C TYR A 45 -24.42 -9.28 -7.48
N ASN A 46 -25.60 -8.68 -7.34
CA ASN A 46 -26.11 -7.67 -8.27
C ASN A 46 -25.60 -6.25 -7.95
N GLY A 47 -24.47 -6.14 -7.27
CA GLY A 47 -23.92 -4.88 -6.76
C GLY A 47 -24.52 -4.48 -5.41
N GLY A 48 -23.72 -3.89 -4.55
CA GLY A 48 -24.16 -3.37 -3.25
C GLY A 48 -23.14 -3.57 -2.13
N VAL A 49 -23.50 -3.05 -0.96
CA VAL A 49 -22.73 -3.13 0.27
C VAL A 49 -23.30 -4.23 1.15
N ASN A 50 -22.47 -5.15 1.62
CA ASN A 50 -22.90 -6.23 2.49
C ASN A 50 -21.94 -6.42 3.66
N SER A 51 -22.52 -6.76 4.79
CA SER A 51 -21.79 -7.18 5.97
C SER A 51 -21.18 -8.57 5.75
N LEU A 52 -19.92 -8.71 6.11
CA LEU A 52 -19.25 -10.00 6.12
C LEU A 52 -19.68 -10.78 7.37
N THR A 53 -20.45 -11.85 7.15
CA THR A 53 -20.95 -12.73 8.19
C THR A 53 -20.32 -14.12 8.05
N LYS A 54 -20.68 -15.04 8.92
CA LYS A 54 -20.17 -16.41 8.93
C LYS A 54 -20.20 -17.10 7.54
N GLY A 55 -21.25 -16.88 6.74
CA GLY A 55 -21.39 -17.50 5.41
C GLY A 55 -20.37 -17.04 4.37
N ASP A 56 -19.70 -15.92 4.64
CA ASP A 56 -18.72 -15.30 3.74
C ASP A 56 -17.29 -15.74 4.09
N LEU A 57 -17.14 -16.67 5.03
CA LEU A 57 -15.85 -17.19 5.45
C LEU A 57 -15.34 -18.28 4.53
N ILE A 58 -14.07 -18.24 4.24
CA ILE A 58 -13.36 -19.24 3.46
C ILE A 58 -13.46 -20.60 4.17
N ALA A 59 -13.67 -21.64 3.38
CA ALA A 59 -13.98 -23.03 3.78
C ALA A 59 -13.23 -23.66 4.98
N PRO A 60 -11.99 -23.28 5.39
CA PRO A 60 -11.39 -23.86 6.59
C PRO A 60 -11.97 -23.34 7.91
N LEU A 61 -12.85 -22.33 7.88
CA LEU A 61 -13.27 -21.59 9.05
C LEU A 61 -14.74 -21.78 9.43
N ASN A 62 -15.23 -23.01 9.45
CA ASN A 62 -16.49 -23.36 10.11
C ASN A 62 -16.51 -23.06 11.63
N VAL A 63 -15.61 -22.20 12.07
CA VAL A 63 -15.30 -21.97 13.49
C VAL A 63 -16.22 -20.97 14.15
N PHE A 64 -16.77 -20.04 13.36
CA PHE A 64 -17.73 -19.08 13.91
C PHE A 64 -19.14 -19.70 13.87
N GLN A 65 -19.60 -20.24 14.97
CA GLN A 65 -20.98 -20.80 15.06
C GLN A 65 -22.05 -19.71 15.14
N GLU A 66 -21.68 -18.48 15.48
CA GLU A 66 -22.59 -17.33 15.57
C GLU A 66 -22.31 -16.34 14.42
N GLN A 67 -23.31 -15.57 14.01
CA GLN A 67 -23.16 -14.53 13.01
C GLN A 67 -22.32 -13.38 13.58
N ILE A 68 -21.04 -13.40 13.32
CA ILE A 68 -20.13 -12.30 13.67
C ILE A 68 -19.96 -11.45 12.41
N ASN A 69 -20.32 -10.18 12.50
CA ASN A 69 -19.98 -9.21 11.46
C ASN A 69 -18.52 -8.81 11.65
N TRP A 70 -17.63 -9.29 10.79
CA TRP A 70 -16.20 -9.02 10.86
C TRP A 70 -15.73 -7.98 9.86
N GLY A 71 -16.61 -7.48 8.98
CA GLY A 71 -16.27 -6.44 8.03
C GLY A 71 -17.38 -6.19 7.02
N ILE A 72 -17.04 -5.43 5.98
CA ILE A 72 -17.92 -5.09 4.88
C ILE A 72 -17.23 -5.40 3.56
N ILE A 73 -18.01 -5.98 2.64
CA ILE A 73 -17.66 -6.14 1.23
C ILE A 73 -18.59 -5.27 0.39
N HIS A 74 -18.04 -4.55 -0.56
CA HIS A 74 -18.79 -3.89 -1.62
C HIS A 74 -18.42 -4.55 -2.96
N ALA A 75 -19.39 -5.05 -3.68
CA ALA A 75 -19.18 -5.67 -4.97
C ALA A 75 -19.93 -4.92 -6.08
N TRP A 76 -19.33 -4.91 -7.26
CA TRP A 76 -19.88 -4.31 -8.49
C TRP A 76 -20.28 -5.40 -9.48
N PRO A 77 -21.21 -5.11 -10.43
CA PRO A 77 -21.69 -6.08 -11.40
C PRO A 77 -20.61 -6.68 -12.33
N ASP A 78 -19.52 -5.95 -12.54
CA ASP A 78 -18.36 -6.35 -13.35
C ASP A 78 -17.39 -7.32 -12.63
N GLY A 79 -17.74 -7.70 -11.39
CA GLY A 79 -16.94 -8.62 -10.56
C GLY A 79 -15.81 -7.93 -9.80
N LEU A 80 -15.72 -6.61 -9.85
CA LEU A 80 -14.83 -5.87 -8.95
C LEU A 80 -15.43 -5.84 -7.55
N PHE A 81 -14.57 -5.79 -6.54
CA PHE A 81 -15.02 -5.66 -5.16
C PHE A 81 -14.03 -4.90 -4.29
N SER A 82 -14.51 -4.37 -3.18
CA SER A 82 -13.65 -3.82 -2.13
C SER A 82 -13.97 -4.42 -0.78
N VAL A 83 -12.98 -4.49 0.07
CA VAL A 83 -13.08 -4.98 1.45
C VAL A 83 -12.45 -3.99 2.40
N ASN A 84 -13.03 -3.88 3.60
CA ASN A 84 -12.48 -3.07 4.69
C ASN A 84 -11.84 -3.91 5.80
N SER A 85 -11.88 -5.24 5.68
CA SER A 85 -11.31 -6.14 6.69
C SER A 85 -10.80 -7.43 6.05
N LEU A 86 -9.74 -8.00 6.62
CA LEU A 86 -9.18 -9.30 6.25
C LEU A 86 -9.12 -10.20 7.46
N LEU A 87 -9.22 -11.51 7.24
CA LEU A 87 -8.91 -12.49 8.26
C LEU A 87 -7.42 -12.83 8.24
N CYS A 88 -6.83 -12.92 9.42
CA CYS A 88 -5.45 -13.32 9.63
C CYS A 88 -5.44 -14.65 10.38
N ILE A 89 -4.75 -15.67 9.87
CA ILE A 89 -4.72 -17.01 10.46
C ILE A 89 -3.27 -17.43 10.61
N TRP A 90 -2.95 -18.00 11.76
CA TRP A 90 -1.66 -18.65 11.99
C TRP A 90 -1.77 -19.77 13.02
N ASP A 91 -0.86 -20.73 12.93
CA ASP A 91 -0.66 -21.76 13.92
C ASP A 91 0.58 -21.40 14.75
N GLY A 92 0.49 -21.44 16.09
CA GLY A 92 1.59 -21.02 16.91
C GLY A 92 1.38 -21.19 18.41
N GLU A 93 2.21 -20.50 19.17
CA GLU A 93 2.18 -20.44 20.63
C GLU A 93 1.61 -19.08 21.09
N GLU A 94 1.06 -19.03 22.31
CA GLU A 94 0.51 -17.78 22.86
C GLU A 94 1.57 -16.66 22.95
N SER A 95 2.83 -17.04 23.16
CA SER A 95 3.96 -16.10 23.16
C SER A 95 4.16 -15.40 21.80
N GLU A 96 3.85 -16.06 20.70
CA GLU A 96 3.95 -15.48 19.35
C GLU A 96 2.85 -14.45 19.10
N VAL A 97 1.70 -14.57 19.76
CA VAL A 97 0.62 -13.57 19.72
C VAL A 97 1.14 -12.21 20.19
N GLN A 98 1.93 -12.19 21.26
CA GLN A 98 2.52 -10.95 21.79
C GLN A 98 3.50 -10.33 20.79
N SER A 99 4.31 -11.17 20.13
CA SER A 99 5.25 -10.71 19.10
C SER A 99 4.53 -10.15 17.88
N ILE A 100 3.47 -10.82 17.42
CA ILE A 100 2.63 -10.32 16.32
C ILE A 100 2.02 -8.97 16.72
N TYR A 101 1.45 -8.84 17.92
CA TYR A 101 0.88 -7.56 18.36
C TYR A 101 1.90 -6.43 18.37
N ALA A 102 3.12 -6.70 18.86
CA ALA A 102 4.16 -5.70 18.96
C ALA A 102 4.62 -5.19 17.58
N ASP A 103 4.74 -6.09 16.59
CA ASP A 103 5.31 -5.77 15.29
C ASP A 103 4.27 -5.51 14.19
N PHE A 104 2.99 -5.85 14.43
CA PHE A 104 1.93 -5.65 13.45
C PHE A 104 1.80 -4.19 12.98
N PRO A 105 1.91 -3.16 13.85
CA PRO A 105 1.88 -1.77 13.42
C PRO A 105 2.97 -1.43 12.39
N ARG A 106 4.20 -1.94 12.58
CA ARG A 106 5.31 -1.74 11.63
C ARG A 106 5.05 -2.45 10.30
N TRP A 107 4.60 -3.71 10.36
CA TRP A 107 4.22 -4.48 9.18
C TRP A 107 3.09 -3.79 8.41
N LYS A 108 2.04 -3.36 9.12
CA LYS A 108 0.88 -2.63 8.57
C LYS A 108 1.31 -1.32 7.90
N GLU A 109 2.19 -0.55 8.54
CA GLU A 109 2.70 0.69 7.95
C GLU A 109 3.44 0.40 6.64
N LYS A 110 4.29 -0.63 6.62
CA LYS A 110 4.99 -1.04 5.40
C LYS A 110 4.01 -1.49 4.31
N PHE A 111 3.01 -2.30 4.65
CA PHE A 111 1.95 -2.70 3.73
C PHE A 111 1.21 -1.48 3.14
N ASN A 112 0.76 -0.55 3.98
CA ASN A 112 0.08 0.67 3.55
C ASN A 112 0.97 1.55 2.64
N ASN A 113 2.26 1.62 2.92
CA ASN A 113 3.23 2.32 2.08
C ASN A 113 3.37 1.67 0.70
N LEU A 114 3.42 0.34 0.63
CA LEU A 114 3.48 -0.39 -0.65
C LEU A 114 2.18 -0.19 -1.45
N VAL A 115 1.02 -0.26 -0.79
CA VAL A 115 -0.28 0.07 -1.41
C VAL A 115 -0.30 1.51 -1.94
N LEU A 116 0.23 2.46 -1.19
CA LEU A 116 0.29 3.87 -1.61
C LEU A 116 1.21 4.08 -2.81
N ILE A 117 2.37 3.41 -2.85
CA ILE A 117 3.30 3.44 -3.99
C ILE A 117 2.62 2.87 -5.24
N ASP A 118 1.97 1.72 -5.10
CA ASP A 118 1.39 1.01 -6.23
C ASP A 118 0.17 1.76 -6.79
N SER A 119 -0.80 2.09 -5.94
CA SER A 119 -2.03 2.76 -6.35
C SER A 119 -1.83 4.21 -6.76
N GLY A 120 -0.85 4.91 -6.17
CA GLY A 120 -0.77 6.37 -6.26
C GLY A 120 -2.01 7.08 -5.67
N ASN A 121 -2.87 6.34 -4.96
CA ASN A 121 -4.13 6.88 -4.46
C ASN A 121 -3.95 7.59 -3.12
N PHE A 122 -3.68 8.90 -3.20
CA PHE A 122 -3.53 9.79 -2.05
C PHE A 122 -4.79 10.64 -1.78
N THR A 123 -5.93 10.32 -2.42
CA THR A 123 -7.13 11.17 -2.41
C THR A 123 -7.99 11.07 -1.16
N GLN A 124 -7.69 10.19 -0.21
CA GLN A 124 -8.50 10.04 0.99
C GLN A 124 -7.85 10.68 2.22
N PRO A 125 -8.60 11.48 2.99
CA PRO A 125 -8.11 11.95 4.27
C PRO A 125 -7.80 10.77 5.19
N GLU A 126 -6.77 10.93 6.03
CA GLU A 126 -6.48 9.98 7.12
C GLU A 126 -7.74 9.89 8.01
N GLN A 127 -8.49 8.79 7.91
CA GLN A 127 -9.47 8.47 8.92
C GLN A 127 -8.71 8.15 10.20
N LYS A 128 -9.03 8.86 11.28
CA LYS A 128 -8.46 8.55 12.58
C LYS A 128 -8.76 7.09 12.91
N PRO A 129 -7.79 6.30 13.33
CA PRO A 129 -8.03 4.92 13.73
C PRO A 129 -9.08 4.91 14.85
N ILE A 130 -10.14 4.13 14.66
CA ILE A 130 -11.13 3.91 15.72
C ILE A 130 -10.46 3.03 16.76
N THR A 131 -10.06 3.63 17.86
CA THR A 131 -9.51 2.89 18.99
C THR A 131 -10.65 2.19 19.71
N LEU A 132 -10.75 0.89 19.53
CA LEU A 132 -11.73 0.04 20.21
C LEU A 132 -11.12 -0.54 21.47
N LEU A 133 -11.27 0.17 22.58
CA LEU A 133 -10.99 -0.36 23.89
C LEU A 133 -12.23 -1.09 24.40
N GLN A 134 -12.22 -2.41 24.50
CA GLN A 134 -13.10 -3.13 25.43
C GLN A 134 -12.59 -4.52 25.79
N ASN A 135 -12.56 -4.76 27.11
CA ASN A 135 -12.58 -6.04 27.81
C ASN A 135 -11.45 -7.04 27.50
N GLY A 136 -10.24 -6.74 27.98
CA GLY A 136 -9.21 -7.75 28.27
C GLY A 136 -8.48 -8.38 27.09
N ASN A 137 -9.01 -8.30 25.91
CA ASN A 137 -8.33 -8.70 24.67
C ASN A 137 -7.80 -7.45 23.99
N GLY A 138 -6.48 -7.31 23.88
CA GLY A 138 -5.87 -6.12 23.32
C GLY A 138 -6.33 -5.90 21.88
N VAL A 139 -6.81 -4.68 21.60
CA VAL A 139 -7.00 -4.20 20.24
C VAL A 139 -5.82 -3.30 19.93
N TYR A 140 -4.97 -3.71 19.01
CA TYR A 140 -3.85 -2.91 18.56
C TYR A 140 -4.06 -2.53 17.09
N ASP A 141 -4.12 -1.25 16.82
CA ASP A 141 -4.18 -0.67 15.48
C ASP A 141 -5.11 -1.40 14.48
N GLY A 142 -6.28 -1.81 14.94
CA GLY A 142 -7.27 -2.44 14.09
C GLY A 142 -7.12 -3.95 13.91
N LEU A 143 -6.18 -4.61 14.58
CA LEU A 143 -6.09 -6.07 14.61
C LEU A 143 -6.72 -6.62 15.92
N GLU A 144 -7.79 -7.39 15.77
CA GLU A 144 -8.39 -8.19 16.86
C GLU A 144 -7.95 -9.64 16.69
N ILE A 145 -7.43 -10.27 17.77
CA ILE A 145 -6.94 -11.66 17.72
C ILE A 145 -7.75 -12.55 18.66
N PHE A 146 -8.07 -13.76 18.20
CA PHE A 146 -8.81 -14.78 18.92
C PHE A 146 -8.07 -16.12 18.86
N MET A 147 -7.99 -16.83 19.98
CA MET A 147 -7.54 -18.20 20.00
C MET A 147 -8.70 -19.14 19.66
N LEU A 148 -8.46 -20.11 18.79
CA LEU A 148 -9.39 -21.20 18.49
C LEU A 148 -9.08 -22.39 19.39
N GLU A 149 -9.91 -22.61 20.40
CA GLU A 149 -9.92 -23.88 21.12
C GLU A 149 -10.70 -24.90 20.30
N GLU A 150 -10.19 -26.15 20.16
CA GLU A 150 -10.71 -27.18 19.25
C GLU A 150 -12.20 -27.49 19.42
N ASP A 151 -12.77 -27.27 20.60
CA ASP A 151 -14.16 -27.64 20.94
C ASP A 151 -15.05 -26.46 21.43
N LYS A 152 -14.55 -25.23 21.43
CA LYS A 152 -15.34 -24.10 21.90
C LYS A 152 -15.49 -23.04 20.83
N PRO A 153 -16.76 -22.77 20.41
CA PRO A 153 -17.01 -21.63 19.53
C PRO A 153 -16.59 -20.34 20.26
N LEU A 154 -15.96 -19.45 19.51
CA LEU A 154 -15.66 -18.10 19.97
C LEU A 154 -16.97 -17.40 20.37
N LYS A 155 -17.30 -17.42 21.66
CA LYS A 155 -18.37 -16.60 22.21
C LYS A 155 -17.82 -15.20 22.41
N ARG A 156 -18.11 -14.30 21.47
CA ARG A 156 -18.04 -12.87 21.72
C ARG A 156 -19.35 -12.21 21.31
N GLU A 157 -19.95 -11.48 22.25
CA GLU A 157 -20.95 -10.48 21.94
C GLU A 157 -20.22 -9.37 21.14
N VAL A 158 -20.30 -9.44 19.83
CA VAL A 158 -19.95 -8.30 18.99
C VAL A 158 -21.08 -7.30 19.18
N ASN A 159 -20.84 -6.28 19.98
CA ASN A 159 -21.72 -5.13 20.04
C ASN A 159 -21.97 -4.67 18.60
N ASN A 160 -23.23 -4.57 18.19
CA ASN A 160 -23.65 -3.97 16.93
C ASN A 160 -23.12 -2.53 16.89
N ARG A 161 -21.90 -2.38 16.38
CA ARG A 161 -21.37 -1.04 16.13
C ARG A 161 -21.92 -0.60 14.80
N GLU A 162 -22.45 0.60 14.80
CA GLU A 162 -22.76 1.31 13.57
C GLU A 162 -21.52 1.23 12.68
N LEU A 163 -21.65 0.54 11.58
CA LEU A 163 -20.61 0.46 10.56
C LEU A 163 -20.49 1.86 9.96
N GLU A 164 -19.34 2.48 10.07
CA GLU A 164 -19.12 3.74 9.39
C GLU A 164 -19.37 3.53 7.88
N PRO A 165 -20.11 4.45 7.25
CA PRO A 165 -20.40 4.32 5.84
C PRO A 165 -19.08 4.28 5.06
N ILE A 166 -18.90 3.22 4.26
CA ILE A 166 -17.81 3.17 3.30
C ILE A 166 -18.10 4.25 2.27
N THR A 167 -17.20 5.20 2.14
CA THR A 167 -17.26 6.14 1.02
C THR A 167 -16.95 5.37 -0.25
N VAL A 168 -17.98 5.07 -1.03
CA VAL A 168 -17.85 4.37 -2.30
C VAL A 168 -17.31 5.36 -3.32
N GLN A 169 -16.08 5.18 -3.74
CA GLN A 169 -15.54 5.89 -4.90
C GLN A 169 -15.83 5.08 -6.16
N LEU A 170 -16.20 5.75 -7.23
CA LEU A 170 -16.19 5.15 -8.56
C LEU A 170 -14.72 4.91 -8.95
N ILE A 171 -14.33 3.65 -8.97
CA ILE A 171 -12.97 3.23 -9.28
C ILE A 171 -13.00 2.50 -10.62
N SER A 172 -12.05 2.82 -11.49
CA SER A 172 -11.86 2.08 -12.74
C SER A 172 -11.25 0.70 -12.46
N SER A 173 -11.48 -0.26 -13.35
CA SER A 173 -10.88 -1.61 -13.25
C SER A 173 -9.34 -1.58 -13.25
N GLU A 174 -8.73 -0.53 -13.79
CA GLU A 174 -7.28 -0.31 -13.79
C GLU A 174 -6.72 0.02 -12.41
N GLN A 175 -7.57 0.49 -11.48
CA GLN A 175 -7.21 0.81 -10.09
C GLN A 175 -7.46 -0.36 -9.12
N CYS A 176 -7.96 -1.49 -9.64
CA CYS A 176 -8.25 -2.67 -8.83
C CYS A 176 -7.10 -3.67 -8.91
N TYR A 177 -6.70 -4.19 -7.77
CA TYR A 177 -5.62 -5.16 -7.64
C TYR A 177 -6.00 -6.52 -8.20
N ASP A 178 -5.10 -7.09 -9.00
CA ASP A 178 -5.13 -8.49 -9.39
C ASP A 178 -4.42 -9.38 -8.35
N ILE A 179 -4.47 -10.69 -8.58
CA ILE A 179 -3.94 -11.67 -7.63
C ILE A 179 -2.41 -11.58 -7.47
N GLU A 180 -1.69 -11.24 -8.54
CA GLU A 180 -0.22 -11.17 -8.49
C GLU A 180 0.23 -9.92 -7.74
N THR A 181 -0.43 -8.78 -7.97
CA THR A 181 -0.17 -7.54 -7.24
C THR A 181 -0.47 -7.71 -5.75
N VAL A 182 -1.61 -8.32 -5.39
CA VAL A 182 -1.94 -8.58 -3.98
C VAL A 182 -0.90 -9.49 -3.34
N ARG A 183 -0.50 -10.57 -4.03
CA ARG A 183 0.54 -11.47 -3.53
C ARG A 183 1.84 -10.73 -3.25
N ALA A 184 2.31 -9.93 -4.21
CA ALA A 184 3.53 -9.14 -4.07
C ALA A 184 3.46 -8.14 -2.90
N LEU A 185 2.30 -7.50 -2.67
CA LEU A 185 2.11 -6.59 -1.53
C LEU A 185 2.31 -7.31 -0.19
N PHE A 186 1.72 -8.51 0.00
CA PHE A 186 1.85 -9.27 1.23
C PHE A 186 3.27 -9.83 1.43
N GLU A 187 3.88 -10.40 0.39
CA GLU A 187 5.24 -10.91 0.43
C GLU A 187 6.25 -9.80 0.76
N ASN A 188 6.13 -8.65 0.10
CA ASN A 188 7.00 -7.50 0.32
C ASN A 188 6.80 -6.88 1.71
N ALA A 189 5.57 -6.81 2.21
CA ALA A 189 5.30 -6.31 3.57
C ALA A 189 5.95 -7.20 4.64
N GLY A 190 5.94 -8.53 4.43
CA GLY A 190 6.58 -9.49 5.32
C GLY A 190 8.10 -9.63 5.15
N SER A 191 8.67 -9.02 4.11
CA SER A 191 10.11 -9.03 3.86
C SER A 191 10.87 -8.22 4.92
N GLN A 192 12.08 -8.65 5.26
CA GLN A 192 13.01 -7.88 6.09
C GLN A 192 13.69 -6.73 5.34
N LYS A 193 13.57 -6.69 4.02
CA LYS A 193 14.13 -5.64 3.18
C LYS A 193 13.40 -4.32 3.39
N GLU A 194 14.12 -3.22 3.38
CA GLU A 194 13.54 -1.88 3.52
C GLU A 194 13.10 -1.32 2.15
N ILE A 195 12.22 -0.34 2.16
CA ILE A 195 11.82 0.39 0.96
C ILE A 195 12.99 1.29 0.55
N ILE A 196 13.37 1.29 -0.72
CA ILE A 196 14.48 2.12 -1.18
C ILE A 196 14.14 3.62 -1.14
N LEU A 197 15.15 4.45 -0.90
CA LEU A 197 15.01 5.89 -0.69
C LEU A 197 14.14 6.64 -1.71
N PRO A 198 14.20 6.39 -3.04
CA PRO A 198 13.30 7.07 -3.98
C PRO A 198 11.82 6.87 -3.68
N TYR A 199 11.42 5.65 -3.27
CA TYR A 199 10.04 5.36 -2.93
C TYR A 199 9.65 5.86 -1.55
N GLU A 200 10.56 5.84 -0.57
CA GLU A 200 10.33 6.48 0.74
C GLU A 200 10.00 7.97 0.58
N LEU A 201 10.78 8.68 -0.23
CA LEU A 201 10.54 10.09 -0.53
C LEU A 201 9.21 10.29 -1.28
N LEU A 202 8.87 9.39 -2.21
CA LEU A 202 7.59 9.45 -2.92
C LEU A 202 6.40 9.26 -1.96
N ILE A 203 6.50 8.36 -0.99
CA ILE A 203 5.51 8.19 0.08
C ILE A 203 5.33 9.50 0.86
N VAL A 204 6.43 10.14 1.25
CA VAL A 204 6.36 11.43 1.97
C VAL A 204 5.71 12.50 1.11
N ALA A 205 5.99 12.53 -0.20
CA ALA A 205 5.34 13.44 -1.13
C ALA A 205 3.82 13.19 -1.23
N TYR A 206 3.37 11.94 -1.32
CA TYR A 206 1.95 11.59 -1.30
C TYR A 206 1.27 12.01 0.01
N ARG A 207 1.92 11.78 1.16
CA ARG A 207 1.41 12.22 2.46
C ARG A 207 1.31 13.76 2.55
N ALA A 208 2.21 14.51 1.90
CA ALA A 208 2.12 15.97 1.82
C ALA A 208 0.90 16.41 0.99
N VAL A 209 0.57 15.72 -0.11
CA VAL A 209 -0.67 16.01 -0.88
C VAL A 209 -1.92 15.79 -0.03
N ILE A 210 -1.99 14.71 0.74
CA ILE A 210 -3.11 14.43 1.66
C ILE A 210 -3.30 15.57 2.66
N LYS A 211 -2.18 16.18 3.10
CA LYS A 211 -2.18 17.36 4.00
C LYS A 211 -2.38 18.70 3.28
N HIS A 212 -2.67 18.69 1.98
CA HIS A 212 -2.78 19.87 1.12
C HIS A 212 -1.50 20.72 1.04
N ASP A 213 -0.35 20.17 1.40
CA ASP A 213 0.96 20.82 1.22
C ASP A 213 1.55 20.46 -0.15
N PHE A 214 0.97 21.04 -1.18
CA PHE A 214 1.34 20.76 -2.57
C PHE A 214 2.76 21.21 -2.90
N ARG A 215 3.25 22.27 -2.25
CA ARG A 215 4.62 22.75 -2.46
C ARG A 215 5.64 21.74 -1.98
N SER A 216 5.51 21.27 -0.74
CA SER A 216 6.40 20.27 -0.19
C SER A 216 6.31 18.96 -0.98
N ALA A 217 5.11 18.55 -1.41
CA ALA A 217 4.93 17.37 -2.23
C ALA A 217 5.77 17.39 -3.51
N ILE A 218 5.75 18.52 -4.26
CA ILE A 218 6.52 18.69 -5.49
C ILE A 218 8.03 18.67 -5.22
N ILE A 219 8.49 19.37 -4.19
CA ILE A 219 9.92 19.44 -3.86
C ILE A 219 10.46 18.07 -3.44
N ILE A 220 9.72 17.35 -2.61
CA ILE A 220 10.12 16.03 -2.12
C ILE A 220 10.10 15.01 -3.27
N ALA A 221 9.07 15.02 -4.12
CA ALA A 221 9.01 14.15 -5.29
C ALA A 221 10.13 14.45 -6.29
N ALA A 222 10.52 15.72 -6.47
CA ALA A 222 11.70 16.08 -7.26
C ALA A 222 12.98 15.45 -6.69
N THR A 223 13.14 15.46 -5.36
CA THR A 223 14.29 14.81 -4.71
C THR A 223 14.28 13.30 -4.90
N ALA A 224 13.12 12.67 -4.81
CA ALA A 224 12.95 11.24 -5.11
C ALA A 224 13.40 10.91 -6.54
N LEU A 225 12.96 11.73 -7.48
CA LEU A 225 13.29 11.63 -8.90
C LEU A 225 14.80 11.80 -9.15
N GLU A 226 15.44 12.83 -8.58
CA GLU A 226 16.89 13.04 -8.67
C GLU A 226 17.69 11.84 -8.16
N LYS A 227 17.26 11.22 -7.05
CA LYS A 227 17.90 10.00 -6.52
C LYS A 227 17.76 8.82 -7.49
N SER A 228 16.59 8.62 -8.07
CA SER A 228 16.35 7.53 -9.02
C SER A 228 17.14 7.73 -10.32
N ILE A 229 17.19 8.95 -10.85
CA ILE A 229 17.98 9.29 -12.04
C ILE A 229 19.47 9.02 -11.80
N LEU A 230 20.01 9.51 -10.69
CA LEU A 230 21.43 9.30 -10.35
C LEU A 230 21.76 7.80 -10.19
N ASN A 231 20.90 7.03 -9.55
CA ASN A 231 21.07 5.57 -9.44
C ASN A 231 21.08 4.92 -10.83
N ARG A 232 20.19 5.33 -11.75
CA ARG A 232 20.13 4.79 -13.12
C ARG A 232 21.40 5.12 -13.92
N ILE A 233 21.87 6.36 -13.81
CA ILE A 233 23.11 6.80 -14.47
C ILE A 233 24.32 6.05 -13.89
N GLN A 234 24.39 5.91 -12.55
CA GLN A 234 25.48 5.18 -11.91
C GLN A 234 25.52 3.71 -12.39
N ARG A 235 24.38 3.03 -12.50
CA ARG A 235 24.32 1.68 -13.07
C ARG A 235 24.82 1.66 -14.53
N TYR A 236 24.42 2.64 -15.34
CA TYR A 236 24.92 2.76 -16.72
C TYR A 236 26.46 2.84 -16.75
N TYR A 237 27.08 3.64 -15.85
CA TYR A 237 28.53 3.75 -15.78
C TYR A 237 29.19 2.44 -15.38
N ILE A 238 28.61 1.73 -14.43
CA ILE A 238 29.10 0.40 -13.99
C ILE A 238 29.01 -0.60 -15.15
N ASP A 239 27.86 -0.69 -15.79
CA ASP A 239 27.60 -1.63 -16.89
C ASP A 239 28.53 -1.41 -18.10
N ASN A 240 28.90 -0.14 -18.34
CA ASN A 240 29.79 0.25 -19.43
C ASN A 240 31.26 0.44 -18.97
N GLN A 241 31.60 0.07 -17.75
CA GLN A 241 32.95 0.16 -17.16
C GLN A 241 33.56 1.58 -17.23
N LEU A 242 32.72 2.61 -17.11
CA LEU A 242 33.14 4.01 -17.10
C LEU A 242 33.53 4.44 -15.69
N THR A 243 34.66 5.18 -15.55
CA THR A 243 35.23 5.55 -14.25
C THR A 243 35.00 6.99 -13.85
N THR A 244 34.42 7.83 -14.73
CA THR A 244 34.31 9.28 -14.54
C THR A 244 33.00 9.70 -13.84
N PHE A 245 32.16 8.80 -13.35
CA PHE A 245 30.84 9.09 -12.76
C PHE A 245 30.88 10.23 -11.74
N GLU A 246 31.77 10.20 -10.76
CA GLU A 246 31.83 11.23 -9.71
C GLU A 246 32.26 12.60 -10.25
N THR A 247 33.04 12.63 -11.30
CA THR A 247 33.45 13.88 -11.98
C THR A 247 32.28 14.46 -12.77
N ASP A 248 31.62 13.64 -13.55
CA ASP A 248 30.51 14.03 -14.41
C ASP A 248 29.29 14.45 -13.58
N LYS A 249 29.00 13.76 -12.47
CA LYS A 249 27.97 14.11 -11.49
C LYS A 249 28.15 15.53 -10.93
N ARG A 250 29.40 15.97 -10.70
CA ARG A 250 29.66 17.35 -10.22
C ARG A 250 29.24 18.43 -11.23
N GLN A 251 29.21 18.11 -12.51
CA GLN A 251 28.80 19.03 -13.57
C GLN A 251 27.27 19.06 -13.74
N HIS A 252 26.56 18.01 -13.27
CA HIS A 252 25.13 17.78 -13.48
C HIS A 252 24.31 17.87 -12.16
N LYS A 253 24.60 18.83 -11.31
CA LYS A 253 24.01 18.96 -9.93
C LYS A 253 22.55 19.42 -9.87
N MET A 254 21.86 19.59 -10.97
CA MET A 254 20.49 20.11 -11.02
C MET A 254 19.62 19.18 -11.84
N LEU A 255 18.37 18.97 -11.43
CA LEU A 255 17.43 18.05 -12.09
C LEU A 255 17.39 18.26 -13.63
N GLY A 256 17.32 19.49 -14.11
CA GLY A 256 17.34 19.78 -15.55
C GLY A 256 18.66 19.39 -16.25
N LYS A 257 19.79 19.42 -15.52
CA LYS A 257 21.07 18.92 -16.05
C LYS A 257 21.16 17.41 -16.02
N GLU A 258 20.55 16.77 -15.01
CA GLU A 258 20.47 15.31 -14.93
C GLU A 258 19.62 14.71 -16.06
N PHE A 259 18.51 15.34 -16.42
CA PHE A 259 17.73 14.94 -17.59
C PHE A 259 18.54 15.11 -18.90
N ARG A 260 19.33 16.18 -19.04
CA ARG A 260 20.22 16.37 -20.18
C ARG A 260 21.28 15.27 -20.22
N TRP A 261 21.84 14.91 -19.08
CA TRP A 261 22.84 13.84 -18.95
C TRP A 261 22.27 12.47 -19.37
N LEU A 262 21.02 12.15 -18.96
CA LEU A 262 20.33 10.95 -19.47
C LEU A 262 20.27 10.92 -21.00
N ASN A 263 19.90 12.06 -21.62
CA ASN A 263 19.83 12.15 -23.08
C ASN A 263 21.21 12.00 -23.75
N GLU A 264 22.26 12.60 -23.18
CA GLU A 264 23.64 12.47 -23.64
C GLU A 264 24.14 11.02 -23.59
N LEU A 265 23.69 10.25 -22.60
CA LEU A 265 23.98 8.83 -22.45
C LEU A 265 23.05 7.92 -23.28
N GLY A 266 22.08 8.47 -23.97
CA GLY A 266 21.09 7.69 -24.72
C GLY A 266 20.13 6.88 -23.85
N ILE A 267 19.96 7.26 -22.56
CA ILE A 267 19.03 6.60 -21.64
C ILE A 267 17.62 7.17 -21.89
N ALA A 268 16.69 6.30 -22.25
CA ALA A 268 15.31 6.69 -22.53
C ALA A 268 14.61 7.24 -21.27
N ILE A 269 13.90 8.36 -21.43
CA ILE A 269 13.07 8.97 -20.41
C ILE A 269 11.61 8.55 -20.64
N PRO A 270 10.94 7.93 -19.66
CA PRO A 270 9.57 7.40 -19.84
C PRO A 270 8.50 8.48 -20.08
N VAL A 271 8.77 9.72 -19.68
CA VAL A 271 7.87 10.87 -19.87
C VAL A 271 8.35 11.68 -21.07
N GLN A 272 7.54 11.77 -22.13
CA GLN A 272 7.94 12.40 -23.40
C GLN A 272 8.24 13.89 -23.26
N ASP A 273 7.41 14.63 -22.53
CA ASP A 273 7.57 16.07 -22.32
C ASP A 273 7.95 16.38 -20.87
N TYR A 274 9.08 15.81 -20.42
CA TYR A 274 9.57 16.04 -19.06
C TYR A 274 9.90 17.52 -18.79
N GLN A 275 10.15 18.35 -19.83
CA GLN A 275 10.37 19.77 -19.67
C GLN A 275 9.12 20.41 -19.07
N THR A 276 7.97 20.28 -19.73
CA THR A 276 6.71 20.86 -19.29
C THR A 276 6.15 20.15 -18.06
N GLU A 277 6.19 18.82 -18.05
CA GLU A 277 5.52 18.01 -17.02
C GLU A 277 6.29 17.96 -15.69
N ILE A 278 7.60 18.13 -15.72
CA ILE A 278 8.46 18.05 -14.53
C ILE A 278 9.15 19.39 -14.23
N LEU A 279 9.96 19.93 -15.17
CA LEU A 279 10.83 21.05 -14.87
C LEU A 279 10.06 22.37 -14.74
N ASP A 280 9.08 22.62 -15.60
CA ASP A 280 8.28 23.85 -15.59
C ASP A 280 7.27 23.87 -14.43
N VAL A 281 6.95 22.74 -13.82
CA VAL A 281 6.18 22.65 -12.58
C VAL A 281 7.07 22.85 -11.36
N ARG A 282 8.21 22.14 -11.30
CA ARG A 282 9.13 22.14 -10.15
C ARG A 282 9.83 23.49 -9.97
N ASN A 283 10.34 24.10 -11.05
CA ASN A 283 11.20 25.27 -10.95
C ASN A 283 10.47 26.51 -10.35
N PRO A 284 9.29 26.92 -10.82
CA PRO A 284 8.54 28.01 -10.18
C PRO A 284 8.12 27.68 -8.76
N THR A 285 7.77 26.43 -8.46
CA THR A 285 7.39 25.98 -7.12
C THR A 285 8.57 26.11 -6.14
N ALA A 286 9.75 25.68 -6.55
CA ALA A 286 10.95 25.69 -5.72
C ALA A 286 11.55 27.11 -5.55
N HIS A 287 11.64 27.90 -6.64
CA HIS A 287 12.39 29.15 -6.65
C HIS A 287 11.52 30.39 -6.46
N GLU A 288 10.27 30.38 -6.94
CA GLU A 288 9.37 31.53 -6.88
C GLU A 288 8.29 31.36 -5.79
N GLY A 289 8.23 30.20 -5.11
CA GLY A 289 7.21 29.92 -4.09
C GLY A 289 5.80 29.78 -4.67
N ARG A 290 5.68 29.52 -5.98
CA ARG A 290 4.40 29.40 -6.66
C ARG A 290 3.65 28.18 -6.12
N THR A 291 2.42 28.37 -5.66
CA THR A 291 1.55 27.27 -5.21
C THR A 291 0.91 26.60 -6.41
N GLN A 292 0.95 25.27 -6.44
CA GLN A 292 0.23 24.46 -7.41
C GLN A 292 -1.13 24.03 -6.84
N ASN A 293 -2.06 23.66 -7.71
CA ASN A 293 -3.32 23.06 -7.31
C ASN A 293 -3.18 21.54 -7.20
N TYR A 294 -4.21 20.88 -6.66
CA TYR A 294 -4.26 19.43 -6.50
C TYR A 294 -3.99 18.68 -7.82
N ASN A 295 -4.70 19.03 -8.91
CA ASN A 295 -4.61 18.31 -10.17
C ASN A 295 -3.21 18.39 -10.80
N SER A 296 -2.59 19.59 -10.79
CA SER A 296 -1.23 19.77 -11.27
C SER A 296 -0.23 18.99 -10.44
N THR A 297 -0.40 18.96 -9.12
CA THR A 297 0.46 18.22 -8.20
C THR A 297 0.31 16.72 -8.39
N ALA A 298 -0.93 16.22 -8.52
CA ALA A 298 -1.21 14.81 -8.75
C ALA A 298 -0.55 14.31 -10.06
N ARG A 299 -0.73 15.05 -11.14
CA ARG A 299 -0.09 14.74 -12.43
C ARG A 299 1.43 14.78 -12.36
N TYR A 300 1.99 15.74 -11.64
CA TYR A 300 3.42 15.81 -11.40
C TYR A 300 3.96 14.58 -10.67
N LEU A 301 3.30 14.17 -9.59
CA LEU A 301 3.69 12.99 -8.82
C LEU A 301 3.59 11.70 -9.65
N GLU A 302 2.55 11.57 -10.47
CA GLU A 302 2.38 10.42 -11.36
C GLU A 302 3.53 10.34 -12.37
N ASN A 303 3.92 11.46 -12.99
CA ASN A 303 5.05 11.50 -13.90
C ASN A 303 6.39 11.19 -13.18
N CYS A 304 6.58 11.67 -11.95
CA CYS A 304 7.73 11.28 -11.13
C CYS A 304 7.74 9.78 -10.85
N LYS A 305 6.60 9.20 -10.46
CA LYS A 305 6.43 7.77 -10.21
C LYS A 305 6.81 6.94 -11.44
N LEU A 306 6.32 7.28 -12.63
CA LEU A 306 6.64 6.58 -13.88
C LEU A 306 8.15 6.51 -14.13
N ILE A 307 8.87 7.61 -13.92
CA ILE A 307 10.32 7.64 -14.09
C ILE A 307 11.02 6.84 -13.00
N ILE A 308 10.59 6.96 -11.75
CA ILE A 308 11.16 6.21 -10.62
C ILE A 308 10.99 4.71 -10.85
N GLN A 309 9.81 4.26 -11.26
CA GLN A 309 9.54 2.85 -11.56
C GLN A 309 10.41 2.31 -12.71
N ALA A 310 10.62 3.11 -13.75
CA ALA A 310 11.46 2.71 -14.87
C ALA A 310 12.95 2.58 -14.51
N TYR A 311 13.43 3.42 -13.59
CA TYR A 311 14.85 3.46 -13.22
C TYR A 311 15.19 2.68 -11.95
N SER A 312 14.20 2.44 -11.12
CA SER A 312 14.29 1.69 -9.86
C SER A 312 13.11 0.72 -9.78
N PRO A 313 13.08 -0.35 -10.59
CA PRO A 313 11.93 -1.25 -10.68
C PRO A 313 11.67 -2.01 -9.37
N ASN A 314 12.69 -2.22 -8.55
CA ASN A 314 12.56 -2.87 -7.26
C ASN A 314 12.22 -1.82 -6.20
N VAL A 315 11.07 -1.99 -5.54
CA VAL A 315 10.62 -1.09 -4.46
C VAL A 315 11.43 -1.32 -3.18
N LEU A 316 11.90 -2.54 -2.98
CA LEU A 316 12.70 -2.95 -1.82
C LEU A 316 14.18 -3.04 -2.18
N GLU A 317 15.03 -2.91 -1.17
CA GLU A 317 16.47 -3.15 -1.29
C GLU A 317 16.76 -4.54 -1.85
N GLU A 318 17.88 -4.71 -2.57
CA GLU A 318 18.30 -5.99 -3.16
C GLU A 318 18.80 -6.99 -2.12
#